data_249e6bb1e66b262acb4d8dbe37f9f1fd
#
_entry.id   249e6bb1e66b262acb4d8dbe37f9f1fd
#
_cell.length_a   1.000
_cell.length_b   1.000
_cell.length_c   1.000
_cell.angle_alpha   90.00
_cell.angle_beta   90.00
_cell.angle_gamma   90.00
#
_symmetry.space_group_name_H-M   'P 1'
#
loop_
_entity.id
_entity.type
_entity.pdbx_description
1 polymer ?
#
loop_
_entity_poly.entity_id
_entity_poly.type
_entity_poly.pdbx_seq_one_letter_code
_entity_poly.pdbx_strand_id
1 'polypeptide(L)'
;MKQSAKRHSPLRSAFIGGAIATTAALSVFGPVWCREVKAALQDSPKAIVDQVWQLVNREYVDGSFNNQDWLNARKTLLSKNYTSREEAYTAVRQALKRLEDPYTRFMDPQEYQTLTSQTSGEVSGIGIRMEVNKATGLLTVLEALENSPALKAGVKEGDVIVSIDGKSTKNMKIEDASKLIRGKVGSSINLRLERLLEGKFDVKLTRATIEVPTVRYTLKKEGNRKVGYIRLREFSAHAAEQMERAIRKLNASNVDGFVMDLRGNPGGLLNASIEIARMWLDEGAIVRTEDRKGGS
;
A
#
# COMPACT_ATOMS: atom_id res chain seq x y z
N MET A 1 0.86 -45.52 -20.26
CA MET A 1 1.48 -44.89 -19.08
C MET A 1 0.65 -43.66 -18.71
N LYS A 2 -0.08 -43.72 -17.61
CA LYS A 2 -0.97 -42.63 -17.12
C LYS A 2 -0.16 -41.71 -16.21
N GLN A 3 0.02 -40.44 -16.58
CA GLN A 3 0.54 -39.45 -15.68
C GLN A 3 -0.61 -38.76 -14.91
N SER A 4 -0.55 -38.89 -13.61
CA SER A 4 -1.47 -38.32 -12.65
C SER A 4 -1.12 -36.84 -12.42
N ALA A 5 -2.03 -35.93 -12.75
CA ALA A 5 -1.92 -34.52 -12.45
C ALA A 5 -2.25 -34.28 -10.96
N LYS A 6 -1.27 -33.86 -10.18
CA LYS A 6 -1.48 -33.34 -8.82
C LYS A 6 -2.07 -31.92 -8.90
N ARG A 7 -3.31 -31.79 -8.47
CA ARG A 7 -3.97 -30.50 -8.21
C ARG A 7 -3.36 -29.86 -6.97
N HIS A 8 -2.77 -28.68 -7.11
CA HIS A 8 -2.44 -27.81 -6.00
C HIS A 8 -3.70 -27.07 -5.55
N SER A 9 -4.10 -27.27 -4.31
CA SER A 9 -5.15 -26.49 -3.65
C SER A 9 -4.59 -25.13 -3.17
N PRO A 10 -5.36 -24.03 -3.26
CA PRO A 10 -4.91 -22.74 -2.74
C PRO A 10 -4.94 -22.75 -1.19
N LEU A 11 -3.85 -22.33 -0.60
CA LEU A 11 -3.76 -22.05 0.84
C LEU A 11 -4.76 -20.94 1.21
N ARG A 12 -5.81 -21.33 1.90
CA ARG A 12 -6.68 -20.39 2.62
C ARG A 12 -5.94 -19.97 3.89
N SER A 13 -5.65 -18.67 4.00
CA SER A 13 -5.21 -18.07 5.24
C SER A 13 -6.31 -18.22 6.30
N ALA A 14 -6.09 -19.10 7.26
CA ALA A 14 -6.98 -19.29 8.39
C ALA A 14 -6.69 -18.20 9.43
N PHE A 15 -7.63 -17.27 9.60
CA PHE A 15 -7.70 -16.45 10.81
C PHE A 15 -8.13 -17.36 11.96
N ILE A 16 -7.18 -17.72 12.83
CA ILE A 16 -7.47 -18.45 14.07
C ILE A 16 -7.84 -17.41 15.13
N GLY A 17 -9.13 -17.17 15.29
CA GLY A 17 -9.69 -16.55 16.49
C GLY A 17 -9.66 -17.56 17.63
N GLY A 18 -8.70 -17.43 18.55
CA GLY A 18 -8.64 -18.23 19.77
C GLY A 18 -9.78 -17.89 20.72
N ALA A 19 -10.76 -18.79 20.83
CA ALA A 19 -11.80 -18.72 21.84
C ALA A 19 -11.25 -19.27 23.17
N ILE A 20 -11.06 -18.39 24.18
CA ILE A 20 -10.88 -18.80 25.57
C ILE A 20 -12.28 -18.94 26.18
N ALA A 21 -12.71 -20.18 26.39
CA ALA A 21 -13.92 -20.49 27.15
C ALA A 21 -13.61 -20.41 28.65
N THR A 22 -14.08 -19.35 29.31
CA THR A 22 -14.28 -19.35 30.76
C THR A 22 -15.77 -19.48 31.03
N THR A 23 -16.18 -20.66 31.45
CA THR A 23 -17.52 -20.95 31.98
C THR A 23 -17.70 -20.23 33.30
N ALA A 24 -18.51 -19.17 33.32
CA ALA A 24 -19.17 -18.69 34.53
C ALA A 24 -20.65 -18.56 34.21
N ALA A 25 -21.47 -19.35 34.90
CA ALA A 25 -22.92 -19.39 34.80
C ALA A 25 -23.54 -18.06 35.22
N LEU A 26 -24.26 -17.42 34.29
CA LEU A 26 -25.35 -16.49 34.59
C LEU A 26 -26.38 -16.61 33.47
N SER A 27 -27.34 -17.49 33.67
CA SER A 27 -28.59 -17.54 32.94
C SER A 27 -29.44 -16.30 33.25
N VAL A 28 -30.11 -15.79 32.18
CA VAL A 28 -31.11 -14.75 32.13
C VAL A 28 -30.54 -13.36 31.71
N PHE A 29 -30.10 -13.26 30.46
CA PHE A 29 -30.34 -12.06 29.61
C PHE A 29 -29.99 -12.45 28.15
N GLY A 30 -30.86 -12.07 27.21
CA GLY A 30 -30.88 -12.58 25.85
C GLY A 30 -29.60 -12.33 24.99
N PRO A 31 -29.46 -13.01 23.82
CA PRO A 31 -28.23 -13.12 23.07
C PRO A 31 -27.67 -11.82 22.43
N VAL A 32 -28.40 -10.72 22.51
CA VAL A 32 -28.03 -9.42 21.93
C VAL A 32 -27.01 -8.69 22.83
N TRP A 33 -27.18 -8.73 24.14
CA TRP A 33 -26.28 -8.04 25.10
C TRP A 33 -24.88 -8.62 25.21
N CYS A 34 -24.74 -9.94 25.00
CA CYS A 34 -23.42 -10.58 25.04
C CYS A 34 -22.49 -10.19 23.86
N ARG A 35 -23.06 -9.74 22.73
CA ARG A 35 -22.30 -9.34 21.56
C ARG A 35 -21.72 -7.93 21.71
N GLU A 36 -22.48 -7.01 22.26
CA GLU A 36 -22.05 -5.62 22.53
C GLU A 36 -21.02 -5.55 23.66
N VAL A 37 -21.20 -6.33 24.73
CA VAL A 37 -20.24 -6.37 25.85
C VAL A 37 -18.91 -7.01 25.42
N LYS A 38 -18.92 -8.06 24.57
CA LYS A 38 -17.69 -8.62 24.01
C LYS A 38 -16.95 -7.64 23.09
N ALA A 39 -17.67 -6.92 22.24
CA ALA A 39 -17.08 -5.92 21.36
C ALA A 39 -16.49 -4.75 22.17
N ALA A 40 -17.20 -4.25 23.18
CA ALA A 40 -16.73 -3.18 24.06
C ALA A 40 -15.51 -3.59 24.91
N LEU A 41 -15.43 -4.85 25.34
CA LEU A 41 -14.27 -5.37 26.05
C LEU A 41 -13.05 -5.55 25.15
N GLN A 42 -13.25 -5.98 23.89
CA GLN A 42 -12.19 -6.11 22.90
C GLN A 42 -11.62 -4.75 22.44
N ASP A 43 -12.44 -3.70 22.52
CA ASP A 43 -12.09 -2.34 22.10
C ASP A 43 -11.58 -1.46 23.25
N SER A 44 -11.48 -1.97 24.46
CA SER A 44 -11.00 -1.19 25.58
C SER A 44 -9.50 -0.89 25.43
N PRO A 45 -9.01 0.30 25.85
CA PRO A 45 -7.59 0.63 25.79
C PRO A 45 -6.67 -0.41 26.45
N LYS A 46 -7.11 -1.02 27.55
CA LYS A 46 -6.37 -2.10 28.22
C LYS A 46 -6.31 -3.39 27.38
N ALA A 47 -7.38 -3.72 26.68
CA ALA A 47 -7.39 -4.89 25.81
C ALA A 47 -6.41 -4.73 24.64
N ILE A 48 -6.33 -3.54 24.06
CA ILE A 48 -5.35 -3.24 23.01
C ILE A 48 -3.92 -3.45 23.52
N VAL A 49 -3.62 -2.92 24.68
CA VAL A 49 -2.29 -3.07 25.30
C VAL A 49 -1.94 -4.53 25.54
N ASP A 50 -2.88 -5.31 26.07
CA ASP A 50 -2.67 -6.74 26.33
C ASP A 50 -2.52 -7.55 25.04
N GLN A 51 -3.33 -7.27 24.04
CA GLN A 51 -3.21 -7.93 22.72
C GLN A 51 -1.85 -7.68 22.05
N VAL A 52 -1.38 -6.45 22.08
CA VAL A 52 -0.05 -6.12 21.52
C VAL A 52 1.05 -6.81 22.32
N TRP A 53 0.97 -6.79 23.66
CA TRP A 53 1.94 -7.52 24.49
C TRP A 53 1.95 -9.02 24.16
N GLN A 54 0.78 -9.66 24.07
CA GLN A 54 0.66 -11.07 23.72
C GLN A 54 1.24 -11.38 22.34
N LEU A 55 0.98 -10.53 21.35
CA LEU A 55 1.52 -10.70 20.00
C LEU A 55 3.05 -10.69 20.04
N VAL A 56 3.64 -9.67 20.66
CA VAL A 56 5.10 -9.57 20.78
C VAL A 56 5.67 -10.72 21.60
N ASN A 57 5.01 -11.11 22.70
CA ASN A 57 5.44 -12.25 23.51
C ASN A 57 5.49 -13.56 22.71
N ARG A 58 4.62 -13.73 21.72
CA ARG A 58 4.55 -14.93 20.90
C ARG A 58 5.49 -14.88 19.69
N GLU A 59 5.54 -13.72 19.00
CA GLU A 59 6.13 -13.62 17.67
C GLU A 59 7.53 -12.98 17.65
N TYR A 60 7.92 -12.25 18.71
CA TYR A 60 9.23 -11.59 18.72
C TYR A 60 10.35 -12.63 18.70
N VAL A 61 11.27 -12.49 17.74
CA VAL A 61 12.28 -13.51 17.43
C VAL A 61 13.25 -13.76 18.60
N ASP A 62 13.70 -12.68 19.29
CA ASP A 62 14.56 -12.82 20.46
C ASP A 62 13.76 -13.16 21.71
N GLY A 63 13.89 -14.40 22.20
CA GLY A 63 13.21 -14.89 23.40
C GLY A 63 13.64 -14.20 24.70
N SER A 64 14.77 -13.50 24.70
CA SER A 64 15.24 -12.70 25.83
C SER A 64 14.66 -11.29 25.87
N PHE A 65 13.97 -10.87 24.79
CA PHE A 65 13.39 -9.52 24.65
C PHE A 65 14.43 -8.42 24.91
N ASN A 66 15.64 -8.56 24.37
CA ASN A 66 16.78 -7.67 24.65
C ASN A 66 17.06 -7.57 26.17
N ASN A 67 17.04 -8.71 26.86
CA ASN A 67 17.23 -8.82 28.33
C ASN A 67 16.20 -8.01 29.15
N GLN A 68 15.03 -7.73 28.59
CA GLN A 68 13.95 -7.05 29.32
C GLN A 68 13.06 -8.07 30.05
N ASP A 69 12.65 -7.76 31.27
CA ASP A 69 11.57 -8.50 31.94
C ASP A 69 10.23 -8.18 31.28
N TRP A 70 9.95 -8.90 30.18
CA TRP A 70 8.76 -8.70 29.38
C TRP A 70 7.45 -9.02 30.13
N LEU A 71 7.51 -9.94 31.11
CA LEU A 71 6.36 -10.23 31.98
C LEU A 71 6.06 -9.10 32.94
N ASN A 72 7.09 -8.47 33.52
CA ASN A 72 6.92 -7.30 34.36
C ASN A 72 6.45 -6.08 33.55
N ALA A 73 6.90 -5.95 32.28
CA ALA A 73 6.38 -4.95 31.36
C ALA A 73 4.86 -5.06 31.21
N ARG A 74 4.30 -6.27 31.08
CA ARG A 74 2.85 -6.50 31.04
C ARG A 74 2.15 -6.02 32.30
N LYS A 75 2.66 -6.41 33.47
CA LYS A 75 2.07 -6.01 34.75
C LYS A 75 2.01 -4.48 34.85
N THR A 76 3.11 -3.82 34.51
CA THR A 76 3.20 -2.35 34.50
C THR A 76 2.22 -1.71 33.52
N LEU A 77 2.09 -2.26 32.32
CA LEU A 77 1.15 -1.75 31.32
C LEU A 77 -0.31 -1.92 31.76
N LEU A 78 -0.67 -3.09 32.32
CA LEU A 78 -2.05 -3.36 32.76
C LEU A 78 -2.45 -2.70 34.07
N SER A 79 -1.47 -2.29 34.91
CA SER A 79 -1.74 -1.54 36.14
C SER A 79 -2.16 -0.09 35.89
N LYS A 80 -1.84 0.47 34.70
CA LYS A 80 -2.19 1.84 34.34
C LYS A 80 -3.68 1.95 33.99
N ASN A 81 -4.27 3.09 34.28
CA ASN A 81 -5.59 3.46 33.76
C ASN A 81 -5.38 4.29 32.49
N TYR A 82 -6.04 3.90 31.43
CA TYR A 82 -6.01 4.60 30.14
C TYR A 82 -7.38 5.27 29.94
N THR A 83 -7.38 6.57 29.72
CA THR A 83 -8.61 7.36 29.47
C THR A 83 -8.96 7.40 27.98
N SER A 84 -7.98 7.11 27.11
CA SER A 84 -8.15 7.09 25.66
C SER A 84 -7.32 5.97 24.99
N ARG A 85 -7.62 5.70 23.73
CA ARG A 85 -6.83 4.78 22.90
C ARG A 85 -5.43 5.35 22.64
N GLU A 86 -5.30 6.65 22.48
CA GLU A 86 -4.04 7.36 22.22
C GLU A 86 -3.06 7.18 23.38
N GLU A 87 -3.54 7.20 24.62
CA GLU A 87 -2.72 6.90 25.80
C GLU A 87 -2.23 5.44 25.79
N ALA A 88 -3.10 4.50 25.42
CA ALA A 88 -2.72 3.10 25.27
C ALA A 88 -1.69 2.91 24.15
N TYR A 89 -1.87 3.55 23.00
CA TYR A 89 -0.93 3.51 21.87
C TYR A 89 0.45 4.08 22.27
N THR A 90 0.45 5.18 23.02
CA THR A 90 1.68 5.78 23.54
C THR A 90 2.40 4.83 24.49
N ALA A 91 1.68 4.19 25.41
CA ALA A 91 2.25 3.23 26.32
C ALA A 91 2.84 1.99 25.62
N VAL A 92 2.13 1.50 24.59
CA VAL A 92 2.62 0.41 23.72
C VAL A 92 3.90 0.81 23.01
N ARG A 93 3.94 1.98 22.36
CA ARG A 93 5.16 2.47 21.69
C ARG A 93 6.34 2.59 22.64
N GLN A 94 6.11 3.07 23.87
CA GLN A 94 7.15 3.16 24.91
C GLN A 94 7.65 1.78 25.36
N ALA A 95 6.76 0.79 25.47
CA ALA A 95 7.14 -0.57 25.82
C ALA A 95 8.00 -1.22 24.71
N LEU A 96 7.58 -1.09 23.45
CA LEU A 96 8.31 -1.63 22.30
C LEU A 96 9.68 -0.97 22.13
N LYS A 97 9.82 0.32 22.44
CA LYS A 97 11.10 1.01 22.37
C LYS A 97 12.18 0.40 23.27
N ARG A 98 11.78 -0.29 24.37
CA ARG A 98 12.73 -0.98 25.26
C ARG A 98 13.36 -2.22 24.64
N LEU A 99 12.76 -2.76 23.56
CA LEU A 99 13.34 -3.86 22.80
C LEU A 99 14.57 -3.42 21.99
N GLU A 100 14.77 -2.10 21.82
CA GLU A 100 15.86 -1.49 21.04
C GLU A 100 15.94 -2.03 19.58
N ASP A 101 14.83 -2.58 19.11
CA ASP A 101 14.68 -3.06 17.75
C ASP A 101 13.94 -2.01 16.89
N PRO A 102 14.63 -1.38 15.91
CA PRO A 102 14.03 -0.34 15.09
C PRO A 102 12.93 -0.87 14.14
N TYR A 103 12.85 -2.19 13.96
CA TYR A 103 11.88 -2.82 13.06
C TYR A 103 10.61 -3.25 13.79
N THR A 104 10.67 -3.46 15.10
CA THR A 104 9.49 -3.77 15.92
C THR A 104 8.82 -2.48 16.39
N ARG A 105 7.72 -2.13 15.73
CA ARG A 105 6.97 -0.90 16.01
C ARG A 105 5.47 -1.12 15.99
N PHE A 106 4.77 -0.35 16.79
CA PHE A 106 3.31 -0.26 16.76
C PHE A 106 2.88 0.85 15.80
N MET A 107 1.93 0.53 14.95
CA MET A 107 1.22 1.49 14.10
C MET A 107 -0.24 1.54 14.55
N ASP A 108 -0.76 2.73 14.78
CA ASP A 108 -2.18 2.90 14.98
C ASP A 108 -2.96 2.70 13.66
N PRO A 109 -4.31 2.60 13.72
CA PRO A 109 -5.12 2.36 12.51
C PRO A 109 -4.92 3.39 11.41
N GLN A 110 -4.65 4.66 11.76
CA GLN A 110 -4.44 5.72 10.78
C GLN A 110 -3.07 5.61 10.13
N GLU A 111 -2.03 5.34 10.91
CA GLU A 111 -0.67 5.08 10.40
C GLU A 111 -0.66 3.85 9.50
N TYR A 112 -1.36 2.77 9.91
CA TYR A 112 -1.49 1.55 9.12
C TYR A 112 -2.24 1.80 7.80
N GLN A 113 -3.35 2.56 7.84
CA GLN A 113 -4.08 2.94 6.64
C GLN A 113 -3.22 3.78 5.69
N THR A 114 -2.41 4.68 6.23
CA THR A 114 -1.48 5.49 5.43
C THR A 114 -0.44 4.60 4.76
N LEU A 115 0.17 3.68 5.51
CA LEU A 115 1.16 2.74 4.98
C LEU A 115 0.56 1.86 3.88
N THR A 116 -0.61 1.26 4.13
CA THR A 116 -1.28 0.40 3.14
C THR A 116 -1.69 1.16 1.89
N SER A 117 -2.14 2.42 2.03
CA SER A 117 -2.45 3.27 0.89
C SER A 117 -1.21 3.64 0.07
N GLN A 118 -0.06 3.83 0.73
CA GLN A 118 1.21 4.11 0.04
C GLN A 118 1.73 2.89 -0.70
N THR A 119 1.62 1.69 -0.09
CA THR A 119 2.15 0.45 -0.68
C THR A 119 1.18 -0.26 -1.63
N SER A 120 -0.11 0.11 -1.63
CA SER A 120 -1.08 -0.44 -2.59
C SER A 120 -0.70 -0.13 -4.05
N GLY A 121 0.01 0.97 -4.28
CA GLY A 121 0.25 1.45 -5.64
C GLY A 121 -1.01 1.98 -6.33
N GLU A 122 -2.01 2.36 -5.54
CA GLU A 122 -3.29 2.88 -6.03
C GLU A 122 -3.60 4.25 -5.43
N VAL A 123 -4.28 5.06 -6.18
CA VAL A 123 -4.83 6.33 -5.71
C VAL A 123 -6.28 6.49 -6.17
N SER A 124 -7.10 7.11 -5.34
CA SER A 124 -8.45 7.49 -5.76
C SER A 124 -8.41 8.80 -6.52
N GLY A 125 -8.92 8.81 -7.75
CA GLY A 125 -8.93 9.99 -8.59
C GLY A 125 -9.46 9.70 -10.00
N ILE A 126 -9.00 10.49 -10.97
CA ILE A 126 -9.42 10.37 -12.38
C ILE A 126 -8.30 9.86 -13.30
N GLY A 127 -7.08 9.69 -12.78
CA GLY A 127 -5.95 9.12 -13.52
C GLY A 127 -5.29 10.08 -14.50
N ILE A 128 -4.97 11.30 -14.05
CA ILE A 128 -4.13 12.23 -14.78
C ILE A 128 -2.84 12.54 -14.02
N ARG A 129 -1.77 12.75 -14.75
CA ARG A 129 -0.55 13.39 -14.27
C ARG A 129 -0.58 14.82 -14.76
N MET A 130 -0.22 15.74 -13.88
CA MET A 130 -0.25 17.18 -14.17
C MET A 130 1.12 17.78 -13.99
N GLU A 131 1.38 18.85 -14.71
CA GLU A 131 2.52 19.73 -14.49
C GLU A 131 2.10 21.19 -14.60
N VAL A 132 2.92 22.08 -14.07
CA VAL A 132 2.81 23.50 -14.40
C VAL A 132 3.70 23.77 -15.59
N ASN A 133 3.10 24.16 -16.70
CA ASN A 133 3.83 24.55 -17.90
C ASN A 133 4.71 25.77 -17.59
N LYS A 134 6.02 25.62 -17.74
CA LYS A 134 7.00 26.65 -17.35
C LYS A 134 6.88 27.96 -18.18
N ALA A 135 6.40 27.86 -19.41
CA ALA A 135 6.27 29.00 -20.30
C ALA A 135 4.99 29.79 -20.03
N THR A 136 3.89 29.11 -19.69
CA THR A 136 2.57 29.73 -19.52
C THR A 136 2.12 29.87 -18.07
N GLY A 137 2.75 29.13 -17.15
CA GLY A 137 2.33 29.05 -15.74
C GLY A 137 1.00 28.29 -15.54
N LEU A 138 0.47 27.66 -16.58
CA LEU A 138 -0.83 26.99 -16.54
C LEU A 138 -0.66 25.52 -16.13
N LEU A 139 -1.67 25.03 -15.42
CA LEU A 139 -1.76 23.62 -15.05
C LEU A 139 -2.18 22.80 -16.27
N THR A 140 -1.32 21.88 -16.69
CA THR A 140 -1.47 21.12 -17.94
C THR A 140 -1.44 19.61 -17.65
N VAL A 141 -2.21 18.86 -18.41
CA VAL A 141 -2.17 17.39 -18.40
C VAL A 141 -0.87 16.94 -19.06
N LEU A 142 -0.01 16.29 -18.30
CA LEU A 142 1.20 15.65 -18.80
C LEU A 142 0.91 14.25 -19.37
N GLU A 143 -0.03 13.54 -18.76
CA GLU A 143 -0.39 12.17 -19.15
C GLU A 143 -1.76 11.80 -18.60
N ALA A 144 -2.60 11.17 -19.41
CA ALA A 144 -3.77 10.43 -18.95
C ALA A 144 -3.39 8.95 -18.84
N LEU A 145 -3.53 8.38 -17.63
CA LEU A 145 -3.07 7.02 -17.32
C LEU A 145 -3.93 5.96 -18.03
N GLU A 146 -3.32 4.84 -18.40
CA GLU A 146 -4.03 3.70 -19.01
C GLU A 146 -5.21 3.26 -18.12
N ASN A 147 -6.30 2.86 -18.76
CA ASN A 147 -7.55 2.40 -18.11
C ASN A 147 -8.25 3.42 -17.20
N SER A 148 -7.76 4.66 -17.12
CA SER A 148 -8.32 5.69 -16.25
C SER A 148 -9.63 6.31 -16.77
N PRO A 149 -10.46 6.88 -15.89
CA PRO A 149 -11.62 7.68 -16.29
C PRO A 149 -11.27 8.84 -17.24
N ALA A 150 -10.14 9.50 -16.99
CA ALA A 150 -9.70 10.61 -17.83
C ALA A 150 -9.40 10.18 -19.28
N LEU A 151 -8.63 9.08 -19.43
CA LEU A 151 -8.31 8.55 -20.75
C LEU A 151 -9.57 8.11 -21.50
N LYS A 152 -10.49 7.42 -20.81
CA LYS A 152 -11.77 6.97 -21.39
C LYS A 152 -12.66 8.13 -21.83
N ALA A 153 -12.56 9.27 -21.16
CA ALA A 153 -13.29 10.48 -21.49
C ALA A 153 -12.58 11.36 -22.55
N GLY A 154 -11.46 10.92 -23.10
CA GLY A 154 -10.75 11.60 -24.16
C GLY A 154 -9.87 12.77 -23.70
N VAL A 155 -9.50 12.83 -22.43
CA VAL A 155 -8.47 13.75 -21.92
C VAL A 155 -7.13 13.37 -22.52
N LYS A 156 -6.38 14.35 -23.03
CA LYS A 156 -5.12 14.14 -23.75
C LYS A 156 -3.98 14.92 -23.08
N GLU A 157 -2.76 14.49 -23.38
CA GLU A 157 -1.56 15.27 -23.10
C GLU A 157 -1.65 16.65 -23.76
N GLY A 158 -1.23 17.70 -23.04
CA GLY A 158 -1.29 19.07 -23.47
C GLY A 158 -2.61 19.80 -23.15
N ASP A 159 -3.66 19.11 -22.70
CA ASP A 159 -4.89 19.78 -22.26
C ASP A 159 -4.59 20.67 -21.06
N VAL A 160 -4.98 21.94 -21.14
CA VAL A 160 -4.90 22.88 -20.02
C VAL A 160 -6.10 22.70 -19.12
N ILE A 161 -5.88 22.52 -17.84
CA ILE A 161 -6.95 22.43 -16.85
C ILE A 161 -7.31 23.85 -16.42
N VAL A 162 -8.45 24.33 -16.86
CA VAL A 162 -8.92 25.71 -16.60
C VAL A 162 -9.63 25.82 -15.25
N SER A 163 -10.45 24.82 -14.91
CA SER A 163 -11.12 24.77 -13.61
C SER A 163 -11.41 23.31 -13.18
N ILE A 164 -11.53 23.12 -11.86
CA ILE A 164 -11.90 21.88 -11.20
C ILE A 164 -13.10 22.17 -10.31
N ASP A 165 -14.26 21.52 -10.58
CA ASP A 165 -15.54 21.76 -9.89
C ASP A 165 -15.86 23.27 -9.78
N GLY A 166 -15.66 24.03 -10.89
CA GLY A 166 -15.89 25.47 -10.96
C GLY A 166 -14.78 26.33 -10.33
N LYS A 167 -13.82 25.77 -9.61
CA LYS A 167 -12.68 26.51 -9.06
C LYS A 167 -11.60 26.70 -10.11
N SER A 168 -11.25 27.95 -10.40
CA SER A 168 -10.17 28.29 -11.36
C SER A 168 -8.84 27.71 -10.88
N THR A 169 -8.07 27.17 -11.81
CA THR A 169 -6.72 26.64 -11.58
C THR A 169 -5.62 27.66 -11.81
N LYS A 170 -5.98 28.90 -12.17
CA LYS A 170 -5.00 29.98 -12.37
C LYS A 170 -4.20 30.20 -11.08
N ASN A 171 -2.88 30.12 -11.18
CA ASN A 171 -1.95 30.20 -10.04
C ASN A 171 -2.14 29.12 -8.96
N MET A 172 -2.86 28.04 -9.24
CA MET A 172 -3.04 26.93 -8.31
C MET A 172 -1.79 26.05 -8.30
N LYS A 173 -1.34 25.64 -7.12
CA LYS A 173 -0.25 24.67 -7.00
C LYS A 173 -0.74 23.27 -7.38
N ILE A 174 0.17 22.43 -7.89
CA ILE A 174 -0.15 21.03 -8.27
C ILE A 174 -0.74 20.26 -7.10
N GLU A 175 -0.22 20.47 -5.89
CA GLU A 175 -0.66 19.80 -4.67
C GLU A 175 -2.13 20.12 -4.36
N ASP A 176 -2.54 21.36 -4.53
CA ASP A 176 -3.92 21.79 -4.26
C ASP A 176 -4.88 21.30 -5.36
N ALA A 177 -4.47 21.33 -6.62
CA ALA A 177 -5.22 20.70 -7.71
C ALA A 177 -5.37 19.18 -7.48
N SER A 178 -4.30 18.51 -7.06
CA SER A 178 -4.32 17.08 -6.74
C SER A 178 -5.29 16.75 -5.60
N LYS A 179 -5.36 17.59 -4.56
CA LYS A 179 -6.34 17.42 -3.47
C LYS A 179 -7.79 17.52 -3.97
N LEU A 180 -8.07 18.45 -4.88
CA LEU A 180 -9.40 18.62 -5.48
C LEU A 180 -9.78 17.43 -6.39
N ILE A 181 -8.80 16.89 -7.12
CA ILE A 181 -9.01 15.76 -8.04
C ILE A 181 -9.22 14.47 -7.28
N ARG A 182 -8.50 14.25 -6.18
CA ARG A 182 -8.72 13.10 -5.31
C ARG A 182 -10.07 13.19 -4.59
N GLY A 183 -10.59 12.05 -4.17
CA GLY A 183 -11.84 12.00 -3.41
C GLY A 183 -12.40 10.58 -3.37
N LYS A 184 -13.60 10.43 -2.83
CA LYS A 184 -14.25 9.12 -2.68
C LYS A 184 -14.47 8.47 -4.05
N VAL A 185 -14.08 7.21 -4.20
CA VAL A 185 -14.38 6.39 -5.40
C VAL A 185 -15.89 6.41 -5.66
N GLY A 186 -16.27 6.56 -6.92
CA GLY A 186 -17.66 6.69 -7.35
C GLY A 186 -18.21 8.13 -7.30
N SER A 187 -17.52 9.08 -6.67
CA SER A 187 -17.94 10.49 -6.70
C SER A 187 -17.59 11.17 -8.03
N SER A 188 -18.44 12.12 -8.45
CA SER A 188 -18.23 12.88 -9.68
C SER A 188 -17.30 14.08 -9.47
N ILE A 189 -16.64 14.50 -10.53
CA ILE A 189 -15.84 15.71 -10.64
C ILE A 189 -16.04 16.31 -12.03
N ASN A 190 -16.09 17.64 -12.14
CA ASN A 190 -16.19 18.34 -13.40
C ASN A 190 -14.88 19.08 -13.68
N LEU A 191 -14.27 18.82 -14.83
CA LEU A 191 -13.12 19.56 -15.32
C LEU A 191 -13.53 20.43 -16.48
N ARG A 192 -13.11 21.68 -16.47
CA ARG A 192 -13.06 22.51 -17.69
C ARG A 192 -11.66 22.47 -18.23
N LEU A 193 -11.54 21.95 -19.44
CA LEU A 193 -10.28 21.80 -20.16
C LEU A 193 -10.23 22.78 -21.34
N GLU A 194 -9.03 23.16 -21.75
CA GLU A 194 -8.79 23.92 -22.96
C GLU A 194 -7.75 23.18 -23.80
N ARG A 195 -8.11 22.87 -25.03
CA ARG A 195 -7.23 22.16 -25.97
C ARG A 195 -6.93 23.10 -27.16
N LEU A 196 -5.65 23.09 -27.54
CA LEU A 196 -5.23 23.85 -28.73
C LEU A 196 -6.07 23.42 -29.95
N LEU A 197 -6.62 24.39 -30.66
CA LEU A 197 -7.47 24.23 -31.84
C LEU A 197 -8.92 23.78 -31.59
N GLU A 198 -9.21 23.13 -30.44
CA GLU A 198 -10.60 22.67 -30.12
C GLU A 198 -11.31 23.67 -29.17
N GLY A 199 -10.56 24.52 -28.45
CA GLY A 199 -11.11 25.47 -27.50
C GLY A 199 -11.42 24.87 -26.15
N LYS A 200 -12.35 25.48 -25.41
CA LYS A 200 -12.76 25.09 -24.06
C LYS A 200 -13.93 24.12 -24.11
N PHE A 201 -13.82 23.04 -23.30
CA PHE A 201 -14.88 22.05 -23.14
C PHE A 201 -14.94 21.53 -21.71
N ASP A 202 -16.10 21.03 -21.32
CA ASP A 202 -16.34 20.47 -19.98
C ASP A 202 -16.35 18.95 -20.05
N VAL A 203 -15.71 18.31 -19.08
CA VAL A 203 -15.67 16.86 -18.95
C VAL A 203 -16.12 16.48 -17.53
N LYS A 204 -17.21 15.71 -17.45
CA LYS A 204 -17.67 15.10 -16.20
C LYS A 204 -17.06 13.73 -16.05
N LEU A 205 -16.36 13.50 -14.95
CA LEU A 205 -15.65 12.28 -14.67
C LEU A 205 -16.13 11.66 -13.34
N THR A 206 -16.03 10.34 -13.23
CA THR A 206 -16.27 9.63 -11.98
C THR A 206 -14.93 9.17 -11.43
N ARG A 207 -14.65 9.49 -10.17
CA ARG A 207 -13.42 9.04 -9.50
C ARG A 207 -13.41 7.53 -9.37
N ALA A 208 -12.27 6.94 -9.68
CA ALA A 208 -12.03 5.50 -9.60
C ALA A 208 -10.73 5.22 -8.84
N THR A 209 -10.51 3.98 -8.49
CA THR A 209 -9.18 3.50 -8.07
C THR A 209 -8.28 3.48 -9.30
N ILE A 210 -7.15 4.16 -9.22
CA ILE A 210 -6.18 4.33 -10.30
C ILE A 210 -4.88 3.64 -9.90
N GLU A 211 -4.44 2.68 -10.70
CA GLU A 211 -3.13 2.06 -10.56
C GLU A 211 -2.03 3.10 -10.90
N VAL A 212 -1.12 3.31 -9.96
CA VAL A 212 0.01 4.21 -10.16
C VAL A 212 1.16 3.46 -10.82
N PRO A 213 1.67 3.92 -11.98
CA PRO A 213 2.81 3.28 -12.61
C PRO A 213 4.08 3.40 -11.76
N THR A 214 4.49 2.32 -11.10
CA THR A 214 5.74 2.21 -10.32
C THR A 214 6.89 1.65 -11.14
N VAL A 215 6.58 0.96 -12.24
CA VAL A 215 7.53 0.46 -13.23
C VAL A 215 7.45 1.32 -14.48
N ARG A 216 8.59 1.84 -14.93
CA ARG A 216 8.74 2.55 -16.20
C ARG A 216 9.82 1.87 -17.01
N TYR A 217 9.63 1.79 -18.32
CA TYR A 217 10.60 1.14 -19.19
C TYR A 217 10.78 1.93 -20.49
N THR A 218 11.92 1.76 -21.07
CA THR A 218 12.27 2.33 -22.38
C THR A 218 13.26 1.43 -23.11
N LEU A 219 13.15 1.37 -24.42
CA LEU A 219 14.13 0.74 -25.28
C LEU A 219 15.28 1.74 -25.50
N LYS A 220 16.49 1.38 -25.11
CA LYS A 220 17.71 2.12 -25.43
C LYS A 220 18.49 1.40 -26.51
N LYS A 221 19.08 2.16 -27.41
CA LYS A 221 20.01 1.66 -28.42
C LYS A 221 21.40 2.21 -28.11
N GLU A 222 22.39 1.34 -28.08
CA GLU A 222 23.78 1.69 -27.86
C GLU A 222 24.63 0.94 -28.89
N GLY A 223 25.04 1.63 -29.94
CA GLY A 223 25.59 1.01 -31.14
C GLY A 223 24.57 0.05 -31.78
N ASN A 224 24.97 -1.19 -32.00
CA ASN A 224 24.12 -2.23 -32.55
C ASN A 224 23.29 -2.99 -31.48
N ARG A 225 23.47 -2.68 -30.21
CA ARG A 225 22.77 -3.35 -29.10
C ARG A 225 21.50 -2.62 -28.73
N LYS A 226 20.47 -3.41 -28.42
CA LYS A 226 19.19 -2.94 -27.87
C LYS A 226 19.13 -3.31 -26.40
N VAL A 227 18.96 -2.35 -25.52
CA VAL A 227 18.89 -2.57 -24.07
C VAL A 227 17.51 -2.17 -23.55
N GLY A 228 16.86 -3.10 -22.88
CA GLY A 228 15.64 -2.85 -22.13
C GLY A 228 15.98 -2.16 -20.81
N TYR A 229 15.76 -0.86 -20.72
CA TYR A 229 15.94 -0.13 -19.47
C TYR A 229 14.63 -0.10 -18.71
N ILE A 230 14.64 -0.62 -17.48
CA ILE A 230 13.47 -0.68 -16.59
C ILE A 230 13.81 0.03 -15.29
N ARG A 231 13.02 1.02 -14.93
CA ARG A 231 13.12 1.71 -13.63
C ARG A 231 11.98 1.29 -12.74
N LEU A 232 12.31 0.68 -11.61
CA LEU A 232 11.37 0.34 -10.54
C LEU A 232 11.49 1.37 -9.42
N ARG A 233 10.43 2.13 -9.18
CA ARG A 233 10.42 3.23 -8.20
C ARG A 233 10.06 2.75 -6.80
N GLU A 234 9.25 1.70 -6.69
CA GLU A 234 8.73 1.18 -5.43
C GLU A 234 8.21 -0.25 -5.64
N PHE A 235 8.33 -1.10 -4.65
CA PHE A 235 7.72 -2.43 -4.65
C PHE A 235 6.27 -2.36 -4.15
N SER A 236 5.40 -1.75 -4.95
CA SER A 236 3.96 -1.68 -4.67
C SER A 236 3.23 -2.99 -5.00
N ALA A 237 1.95 -3.10 -4.62
CA ALA A 237 1.16 -4.30 -4.87
C ALA A 237 1.08 -4.70 -6.36
N HIS A 238 1.10 -3.71 -7.26
CA HIS A 238 1.04 -3.93 -8.72
C HIS A 238 2.42 -3.96 -9.39
N ALA A 239 3.52 -3.80 -8.64
CA ALA A 239 4.85 -3.67 -9.22
C ALA A 239 5.30 -4.92 -9.99
N ALA A 240 4.98 -6.12 -9.51
CA ALA A 240 5.34 -7.37 -10.16
C ALA A 240 4.62 -7.54 -11.50
N GLU A 241 3.31 -7.28 -11.55
CA GLU A 241 2.54 -7.33 -12.79
C GLU A 241 3.01 -6.28 -13.82
N GLN A 242 3.32 -5.05 -13.35
CA GLN A 242 3.88 -4.00 -14.20
C GLN A 242 5.26 -4.40 -14.75
N MET A 243 6.10 -5.03 -13.94
CA MET A 243 7.42 -5.54 -14.33
C MET A 243 7.30 -6.60 -15.42
N GLU A 244 6.41 -7.57 -15.22
CA GLU A 244 6.16 -8.61 -16.20
C GLU A 244 5.66 -8.03 -17.54
N ARG A 245 4.73 -7.07 -17.51
CA ARG A 245 4.28 -6.35 -18.72
C ARG A 245 5.44 -5.62 -19.42
N ALA A 246 6.31 -4.97 -18.65
CA ALA A 246 7.47 -4.25 -19.20
C ALA A 246 8.46 -5.20 -19.87
N ILE A 247 8.81 -6.33 -19.22
CA ILE A 247 9.70 -7.35 -19.75
C ILE A 247 9.13 -7.94 -21.05
N ARG A 248 7.85 -8.30 -21.07
CA ARG A 248 7.19 -8.83 -22.28
C ARG A 248 7.25 -7.85 -23.46
N LYS A 249 6.97 -6.55 -23.22
CA LYS A 249 7.00 -5.53 -24.27
C LYS A 249 8.42 -5.29 -24.80
N LEU A 250 9.42 -5.30 -23.93
CA LEU A 250 10.83 -5.12 -24.32
C LEU A 250 11.36 -6.35 -25.07
N ASN A 251 11.01 -7.56 -24.64
CA ASN A 251 11.36 -8.80 -25.35
C ASN A 251 10.78 -8.85 -26.76
N ALA A 252 9.55 -8.36 -26.95
CA ALA A 252 8.95 -8.24 -28.30
C ALA A 252 9.73 -7.29 -29.22
N SER A 253 10.61 -6.44 -28.67
CA SER A 253 11.51 -5.57 -29.42
C SER A 253 12.89 -6.20 -29.68
N ASN A 254 13.08 -7.48 -29.29
CA ASN A 254 14.35 -8.23 -29.40
C ASN A 254 15.49 -7.48 -28.74
N VAL A 255 15.40 -7.26 -27.41
CA VAL A 255 16.47 -6.67 -26.62
C VAL A 255 17.59 -7.69 -26.38
N ASP A 256 18.83 -7.24 -26.38
CA ASP A 256 20.02 -8.06 -26.11
C ASP A 256 20.25 -8.26 -24.60
N GLY A 257 19.62 -7.43 -23.77
CA GLY A 257 19.74 -7.50 -22.32
C GLY A 257 18.92 -6.41 -21.63
N PHE A 258 18.95 -6.44 -20.29
CA PHE A 258 18.18 -5.53 -19.45
C PHE A 258 19.08 -4.77 -18.49
N VAL A 259 18.66 -3.56 -18.15
CA VAL A 259 19.17 -2.78 -17.03
C VAL A 259 17.99 -2.46 -16.11
N MET A 260 18.05 -2.93 -14.85
CA MET A 260 17.10 -2.58 -13.82
C MET A 260 17.66 -1.43 -12.99
N ASP A 261 16.96 -0.31 -12.96
CA ASP A 261 17.31 0.87 -12.16
C ASP A 261 16.45 0.93 -10.90
N LEU A 262 17.10 0.71 -9.74
CA LEU A 262 16.52 0.77 -8.41
C LEU A 262 16.93 2.05 -7.66
N ARG A 263 17.61 2.98 -8.29
CA ARG A 263 18.07 4.20 -7.62
C ARG A 263 16.90 5.03 -7.12
N GLY A 264 16.93 5.38 -5.82
CA GLY A 264 15.87 6.10 -5.15
C GLY A 264 14.61 5.26 -4.86
N ASN A 265 14.68 3.93 -5.00
CA ASN A 265 13.65 3.01 -4.55
C ASN A 265 13.76 2.84 -3.02
N PRO A 266 12.75 3.21 -2.22
CA PRO A 266 12.79 3.08 -0.76
C PRO A 266 12.48 1.65 -0.26
N GLY A 267 12.12 0.72 -1.14
CA GLY A 267 11.61 -0.61 -0.79
C GLY A 267 10.13 -0.76 -1.11
N GLY A 268 9.41 -1.47 -0.26
CA GLY A 268 7.97 -1.72 -0.36
C GLY A 268 7.57 -3.11 0.12
N LEU A 269 6.64 -3.75 -0.56
CA LEU A 269 6.11 -5.05 -0.17
C LEU A 269 7.11 -6.17 -0.45
N LEU A 270 7.39 -6.98 0.57
CA LEU A 270 8.28 -8.14 0.46
C LEU A 270 7.82 -9.11 -0.63
N ASN A 271 6.54 -9.44 -0.69
CA ASN A 271 6.00 -10.34 -1.71
C ASN A 271 6.25 -9.82 -3.13
N ALA A 272 6.04 -8.53 -3.38
CA ALA A 272 6.32 -7.92 -4.67
C ALA A 272 7.81 -8.01 -5.03
N SER A 273 8.71 -7.85 -4.05
CA SER A 273 10.15 -7.99 -4.29
C SER A 273 10.55 -9.43 -4.63
N ILE A 274 9.94 -10.42 -3.96
CA ILE A 274 10.16 -11.85 -4.24
C ILE A 274 9.65 -12.21 -5.64
N GLU A 275 8.44 -11.77 -5.99
CA GLU A 275 7.87 -12.03 -7.32
C GLU A 275 8.72 -11.42 -8.43
N ILE A 276 9.18 -10.17 -8.25
CA ILE A 276 10.07 -9.51 -9.21
C ILE A 276 11.41 -10.23 -9.29
N ALA A 277 12.02 -10.62 -8.16
CA ALA A 277 13.29 -11.34 -8.15
C ALA A 277 13.21 -12.67 -8.93
N ARG A 278 12.10 -13.40 -8.79
CA ARG A 278 11.83 -14.64 -9.52
C ARG A 278 11.81 -14.48 -11.04
N MET A 279 11.55 -13.29 -11.57
CA MET A 279 11.59 -13.03 -13.01
C MET A 279 13.02 -12.95 -13.56
N TRP A 280 14.03 -12.85 -12.68
CA TRP A 280 15.43 -12.62 -13.03
C TRP A 280 16.37 -13.73 -12.59
N LEU A 281 15.89 -14.65 -11.75
CA LEU A 281 16.67 -15.74 -11.16
C LEU A 281 16.05 -17.08 -11.55
N ASP A 282 16.87 -17.95 -12.08
CA ASP A 282 16.43 -19.29 -12.49
C ASP A 282 16.34 -20.24 -11.27
N GLU A 283 17.23 -20.06 -10.28
CA GLU A 283 17.31 -20.91 -9.10
C GLU A 283 17.87 -20.17 -7.88
N GLY A 284 17.83 -20.81 -6.71
CA GLY A 284 18.35 -20.30 -5.46
C GLY A 284 17.32 -19.69 -4.52
N ALA A 285 17.70 -19.53 -3.27
CA ALA A 285 16.87 -18.88 -2.26
C ALA A 285 16.91 -17.36 -2.42
N ILE A 286 15.74 -16.71 -2.44
CA ILE A 286 15.62 -15.25 -2.54
C ILE A 286 15.62 -14.62 -1.16
N VAL A 287 14.86 -15.20 -0.22
CA VAL A 287 14.71 -14.71 1.15
C VAL A 287 14.42 -15.89 2.08
N ARG A 288 14.88 -15.79 3.30
CA ARG A 288 14.52 -16.69 4.39
C ARG A 288 13.95 -15.85 5.54
N THR A 289 12.86 -16.30 6.11
CA THR A 289 12.30 -15.76 7.36
C THR A 289 12.53 -16.76 8.49
N GLU A 290 12.92 -16.28 9.64
CA GLU A 290 13.13 -17.12 10.82
C GLU A 290 12.20 -16.65 11.93
N ASP A 291 11.50 -17.58 12.55
CA ASP A 291 10.76 -17.36 13.78
C ASP A 291 11.62 -17.74 15.01
N ARG A 292 11.09 -17.50 16.22
CA ARG A 292 11.78 -17.85 17.47
C ARG A 292 12.14 -19.35 17.58
N LYS A 293 11.45 -20.21 16.86
CA LYS A 293 11.65 -21.67 16.88
C LYS A 293 12.65 -22.13 15.82
N GLY A 294 13.19 -21.20 15.02
CA GLY A 294 14.09 -21.52 13.92
C GLY A 294 13.40 -22.13 12.71
N GLY A 295 12.07 -22.02 12.62
CA GLY A 295 11.28 -22.41 11.46
C GLY A 295 11.42 -21.37 10.35
N SER A 296 11.55 -21.82 9.10
CA SER A 296 11.60 -20.94 7.91
C SER A 296 10.42 -21.25 6.99
#